data_0ae7d0610955005863982492d345b00a
#
_entry.id   0ae7d0610955005863982492d345b00a
#
_cell.length_a   1.000
_cell.length_b   1.000
_cell.length_c   1.000
_cell.angle_alpha   90.00
_cell.angle_beta   90.00
_cell.angle_gamma   90.00
#
_symmetry.space_group_name_H-M   'P 1'
#
loop_
_entity.id
_entity.type
_entity.pdbx_description
1 polymer ?
#
loop_
_entity_poly.entity_id
_entity_poly.type
_entity_poly.pdbx_seq_one_letter_code
_entity_poly.pdbx_strand_id
1 'polypeptide(L)'
;MNMKVLVVSRSGREIIKGGVELKETAIVSDLNRAIHHRMRKYYPSRQRLTLPLQPGSQGKPVVLDPRKKVREYFRGNEEKLTVVLKDLGAQVSYKTLFFWEYLGPLIIYPIFYYYPAIYEYIGYTGERIIHPAQTYAMYYWCFHYFKRIMETFFIHRFSHATSPLSNVFRNCAYYWSFGAYIAYFVNHPLYTPVSDLQMKVGFGFGLLCQVANFYCHILLRNLRGPSGEGGYQIPQGFLFNLVTCANYTTEIYQWLGFNIATQTVAGYVFLVVAASIMTNWALAKHRRLKKGAKGSKNILDSFQISDLVYHLSM
;
A
#
# COMPACT_ATOMS: atom_id res chain seq x y z
N MET A 1 -23.23 -2.99 -35.93
CA MET A 1 -23.07 -4.45 -35.83
C MET A 1 -22.91 -4.84 -34.37
N ASN A 2 -23.38 -6.03 -33.97
CA ASN A 2 -23.14 -6.58 -32.64
C ASN A 2 -22.05 -7.63 -32.75
N MET A 3 -21.19 -7.68 -31.75
CA MET A 3 -20.15 -8.70 -31.58
C MET A 3 -20.50 -9.62 -30.40
N LYS A 4 -20.17 -10.89 -30.52
CA LYS A 4 -20.38 -11.87 -29.46
C LYS A 4 -19.06 -12.18 -28.74
N VAL A 5 -19.01 -11.97 -27.42
CA VAL A 5 -17.82 -12.20 -26.59
C VAL A 5 -18.07 -13.41 -25.69
N LEU A 6 -17.28 -14.46 -25.87
CA LEU A 6 -17.28 -15.64 -24.98
C LEU A 6 -16.46 -15.34 -23.74
N VAL A 7 -17.05 -15.59 -22.59
CA VAL A 7 -16.38 -15.39 -21.28
C VAL A 7 -16.08 -16.74 -20.69
N VAL A 8 -14.79 -17.10 -20.63
CA VAL A 8 -14.33 -18.41 -20.15
C VAL A 8 -13.49 -18.26 -18.88
N SER A 9 -13.41 -19.36 -18.11
CA SER A 9 -12.48 -19.50 -17.00
C SER A 9 -11.06 -19.78 -17.51
N ARG A 10 -10.08 -19.79 -16.60
CA ARG A 10 -8.70 -20.23 -16.93
C ARG A 10 -8.60 -21.66 -17.47
N SER A 11 -9.56 -22.53 -17.11
CA SER A 11 -9.63 -23.91 -17.60
C SER A 11 -10.38 -24.03 -18.93
N GLY A 12 -10.77 -22.91 -19.57
CA GLY A 12 -11.54 -22.91 -20.81
C GLY A 12 -13.04 -23.13 -20.66
N ARG A 13 -13.54 -23.38 -19.43
CA ARG A 13 -14.98 -23.58 -19.20
C ARG A 13 -15.72 -22.26 -19.37
N GLU A 14 -16.81 -22.26 -20.15
CA GLU A 14 -17.69 -21.09 -20.26
C GLU A 14 -18.27 -20.70 -18.90
N ILE A 15 -18.10 -19.43 -18.54
CA ILE A 15 -18.67 -18.84 -17.32
C ILE A 15 -20.09 -18.35 -17.60
N ILE A 16 -20.30 -17.77 -18.78
CA ILE A 16 -21.61 -17.28 -19.25
C ILE A 16 -21.97 -18.11 -20.49
N LYS A 17 -22.97 -18.98 -20.36
CA LYS A 17 -23.45 -19.78 -21.49
C LYS A 17 -23.87 -18.89 -22.65
N GLY A 18 -23.31 -19.14 -23.81
CA GLY A 18 -23.59 -18.38 -25.03
C GLY A 18 -22.92 -17.00 -25.11
N GLY A 19 -22.10 -16.64 -24.12
CA GLY A 19 -21.34 -15.38 -24.13
C GLY A 19 -22.18 -14.14 -23.86
N VAL A 20 -21.63 -12.96 -24.20
CA VAL A 20 -22.23 -11.64 -24.02
C VAL A 20 -22.25 -10.92 -25.38
N GLU A 21 -23.39 -10.35 -25.75
CA GLU A 21 -23.52 -9.53 -26.93
C GLU A 21 -23.24 -8.07 -26.61
N LEU A 22 -22.43 -7.43 -27.42
CA LEU A 22 -22.01 -6.04 -27.29
C LEU A 22 -22.00 -5.34 -28.66
N LYS A 23 -22.17 -4.02 -28.65
CA LYS A 23 -21.93 -3.20 -29.85
C LYS A 23 -20.42 -3.23 -30.19
N GLU A 24 -20.06 -3.17 -31.47
CA GLU A 24 -18.65 -3.11 -31.90
C GLU A 24 -17.86 -1.93 -31.31
N THR A 25 -18.56 -0.85 -30.99
CA THR A 25 -17.99 0.35 -30.39
C THR A 25 -17.77 0.20 -28.88
N ALA A 26 -18.22 -0.91 -28.25
CA ALA A 26 -18.18 -1.11 -26.81
C ALA A 26 -16.74 -1.16 -26.27
N ILE A 27 -16.50 -0.50 -25.16
CA ILE A 27 -15.25 -0.56 -24.40
C ILE A 27 -15.26 -1.73 -23.41
N VAL A 28 -14.09 -2.12 -22.91
CA VAL A 28 -13.97 -3.23 -21.94
C VAL A 28 -14.80 -3.00 -20.68
N SER A 29 -14.98 -1.74 -20.24
CA SER A 29 -15.90 -1.43 -19.13
C SER A 29 -17.36 -1.80 -19.41
N ASP A 30 -17.80 -1.76 -20.67
CA ASP A 30 -19.14 -2.20 -21.05
C ASP A 30 -19.26 -3.72 -20.96
N LEU A 31 -18.20 -4.45 -21.36
CA LEU A 31 -18.11 -5.88 -21.17
C LEU A 31 -18.17 -6.25 -19.69
N ASN A 32 -17.43 -5.53 -18.81
CA ASN A 32 -17.47 -5.76 -17.37
C ASN A 32 -18.88 -5.59 -16.80
N ARG A 33 -19.61 -4.55 -17.23
CA ARG A 33 -21.00 -4.30 -16.82
C ARG A 33 -21.94 -5.38 -17.33
N ALA A 34 -21.77 -5.81 -18.57
CA ALA A 34 -22.59 -6.85 -19.17
C ALA A 34 -22.38 -8.22 -18.50
N ILE A 35 -21.14 -8.57 -18.14
CA ILE A 35 -20.82 -9.75 -17.31
C ILE A 35 -21.53 -9.66 -15.97
N HIS A 36 -21.44 -8.51 -15.28
CA HIS A 36 -22.11 -8.30 -14.00
C HIS A 36 -23.62 -8.39 -14.10
N HIS A 37 -24.21 -7.87 -15.16
CA HIS A 37 -25.66 -7.95 -15.40
C HIS A 37 -26.13 -9.41 -15.53
N ARG A 38 -25.35 -10.26 -16.23
CA ARG A 38 -25.63 -11.69 -16.40
C ARG A 38 -25.33 -12.50 -15.13
N MET A 39 -24.26 -12.12 -14.41
CA MET A 39 -23.81 -12.81 -13.21
C MET A 39 -23.44 -11.79 -12.11
N ARG A 40 -24.39 -11.47 -11.26
CA ARG A 40 -24.25 -10.46 -10.17
C ARG A 40 -23.04 -10.70 -9.25
N LYS A 41 -22.62 -11.96 -9.10
CA LYS A 41 -21.43 -12.32 -8.32
C LYS A 41 -20.16 -11.62 -8.81
N TYR A 42 -20.02 -11.44 -10.13
CA TYR A 42 -18.84 -10.82 -10.74
C TYR A 42 -19.11 -9.34 -11.00
N TYR A 43 -19.07 -8.50 -9.97
CA TYR A 43 -19.13 -7.05 -10.15
C TYR A 43 -17.80 -6.51 -10.75
N PRO A 44 -17.78 -5.36 -11.43
CA PRO A 44 -16.64 -4.92 -12.26
C PRO A 44 -15.28 -4.96 -11.59
N SER A 45 -15.14 -4.51 -10.35
CA SER A 45 -13.86 -4.52 -9.64
C SER A 45 -13.38 -5.93 -9.24
N ARG A 46 -14.25 -6.94 -9.25
CA ARG A 46 -13.90 -8.33 -9.01
C ARG A 46 -13.39 -9.04 -10.26
N GLN A 47 -13.61 -8.46 -11.43
CA GLN A 47 -13.27 -9.05 -12.71
C GLN A 47 -11.87 -8.62 -13.17
N ARG A 48 -11.03 -9.59 -13.52
CA ARG A 48 -9.83 -9.34 -14.31
C ARG A 48 -9.95 -10.07 -15.64
N LEU A 49 -10.13 -9.31 -16.71
CA LEU A 49 -10.26 -9.85 -18.05
C LEU A 49 -8.90 -9.88 -18.74
N THR A 50 -8.59 -11.01 -19.39
CA THR A 50 -7.35 -11.19 -20.15
C THR A 50 -7.66 -11.89 -21.47
N LEU A 51 -6.76 -11.74 -22.44
CA LEU A 51 -6.79 -12.60 -23.62
C LEU A 51 -6.39 -14.04 -23.23
N PRO A 52 -6.91 -15.05 -23.95
CA PRO A 52 -6.43 -16.42 -23.84
C PRO A 52 -4.92 -16.48 -24.17
N LEU A 53 -4.20 -17.31 -23.44
CA LEU A 53 -2.82 -17.67 -23.80
C LEU A 53 -2.84 -18.66 -24.94
N GLN A 54 -2.00 -18.44 -25.94
CA GLN A 54 -1.80 -19.46 -26.98
C GLN A 54 -1.13 -20.71 -26.37
N PRO A 55 -1.51 -21.91 -26.79
CA PRO A 55 -0.85 -23.15 -26.34
C PRO A 55 0.65 -23.06 -26.52
N GLY A 56 1.42 -23.38 -25.47
CA GLY A 56 2.90 -23.32 -25.49
C GLY A 56 3.52 -21.94 -25.24
N SER A 57 2.76 -20.86 -25.11
CA SER A 57 3.33 -19.55 -24.81
C SER A 57 3.72 -19.43 -23.32
N GLN A 58 4.97 -19.06 -23.06
CA GLN A 58 5.49 -18.79 -21.69
C GLN A 58 5.21 -17.36 -21.21
N GLY A 59 4.43 -16.58 -21.94
CA GLY A 59 4.15 -15.17 -21.67
C GLY A 59 3.08 -14.97 -20.58
N LYS A 60 3.02 -13.73 -20.05
CA LYS A 60 1.89 -13.32 -19.21
C LYS A 60 0.71 -12.96 -20.12
N PRO A 61 -0.53 -13.35 -19.75
CA PRO A 61 -1.70 -12.99 -20.54
C PRO A 61 -1.88 -11.48 -20.60
N VAL A 62 -2.28 -10.97 -21.76
CA VAL A 62 -2.59 -9.55 -21.95
C VAL A 62 -3.83 -9.20 -21.16
N VAL A 63 -3.71 -8.23 -20.24
CA VAL A 63 -4.83 -7.72 -19.45
C VAL A 63 -5.56 -6.66 -20.27
N LEU A 64 -6.88 -6.75 -20.33
CA LEU A 64 -7.70 -5.79 -21.07
C LEU A 64 -7.83 -4.48 -20.27
N ASP A 65 -7.53 -3.34 -20.90
CA ASP A 65 -7.71 -2.00 -20.32
C ASP A 65 -9.20 -1.62 -20.38
N PRO A 66 -9.84 -1.28 -19.25
CA PRO A 66 -11.25 -0.90 -19.19
C PRO A 66 -11.67 0.22 -20.15
N ARG A 67 -10.72 1.09 -20.56
CA ARG A 67 -10.97 2.26 -21.40
C ARG A 67 -10.87 2.00 -22.90
N LYS A 68 -10.25 0.89 -23.30
CA LYS A 68 -10.05 0.53 -24.70
C LYS A 68 -11.26 -0.21 -25.26
N LYS A 69 -11.47 -0.09 -26.57
CA LYS A 69 -12.51 -0.87 -27.26
C LYS A 69 -12.17 -2.35 -27.20
N VAL A 70 -13.17 -3.19 -26.98
CA VAL A 70 -12.99 -4.66 -26.96
C VAL A 70 -12.41 -5.12 -28.28
N ARG A 71 -12.89 -4.54 -29.40
CA ARG A 71 -12.46 -4.91 -30.75
C ARG A 71 -10.96 -4.69 -31.01
N GLU A 72 -10.31 -3.73 -30.33
CA GLU A 72 -8.87 -3.45 -30.51
C GLU A 72 -7.96 -4.61 -30.10
N TYR A 73 -8.46 -5.52 -29.28
CA TYR A 73 -7.68 -6.67 -28.80
C TYR A 73 -7.73 -7.88 -29.72
N PHE A 74 -8.58 -7.84 -30.75
CA PHE A 74 -8.80 -8.97 -31.67
C PHE A 74 -8.46 -8.55 -33.11
N ARG A 75 -7.59 -9.34 -33.75
CA ARG A 75 -7.18 -9.11 -35.15
C ARG A 75 -8.10 -9.89 -36.08
N GLY A 76 -8.67 -9.19 -37.09
CA GLY A 76 -9.49 -9.81 -38.12
C GLY A 76 -10.99 -9.82 -37.82
N ASN A 77 -11.76 -10.45 -38.75
CA ASN A 77 -13.22 -10.57 -38.67
C ASN A 77 -13.68 -11.83 -37.90
N GLU A 78 -13.06 -12.07 -36.75
CA GLU A 78 -13.46 -13.18 -35.89
C GLU A 78 -14.89 -12.95 -35.35
N GLU A 79 -15.82 -13.83 -35.69
CA GLU A 79 -17.20 -13.78 -35.21
C GLU A 79 -17.32 -14.05 -33.72
N LYS A 80 -16.35 -14.79 -33.12
CA LYS A 80 -16.35 -15.19 -31.71
C LYS A 80 -15.08 -14.68 -31.02
N LEU A 81 -15.25 -13.63 -30.23
CA LEU A 81 -14.18 -13.09 -29.40
C LEU A 81 -14.16 -13.83 -28.05
N THR A 82 -13.01 -14.37 -27.65
CA THR A 82 -12.89 -15.09 -26.38
C THR A 82 -12.06 -14.31 -25.39
N VAL A 83 -12.59 -14.13 -24.16
CA VAL A 83 -11.89 -13.50 -23.03
C VAL A 83 -11.87 -14.44 -21.84
N VAL A 84 -10.77 -14.42 -21.09
CA VAL A 84 -10.61 -15.19 -19.87
C VAL A 84 -10.93 -14.31 -18.68
N LEU A 85 -11.91 -14.68 -17.88
CA LEU A 85 -12.23 -14.02 -16.61
C LEU A 85 -11.52 -14.70 -15.46
N LYS A 86 -10.69 -13.93 -14.77
CA LYS A 86 -10.13 -14.29 -13.46
C LYS A 86 -10.93 -13.59 -12.37
N ASP A 87 -11.53 -14.36 -11.48
CA ASP A 87 -12.17 -13.86 -10.26
C ASP A 87 -11.10 -13.38 -9.26
N LEU A 88 -11.15 -12.12 -8.88
CA LEU A 88 -10.26 -11.51 -7.88
C LEU A 88 -10.77 -11.65 -6.44
N GLY A 89 -11.94 -12.26 -6.23
CA GLY A 89 -12.59 -12.33 -4.93
C GLY A 89 -13.25 -11.01 -4.51
N ALA A 90 -13.74 -10.96 -3.28
CA ALA A 90 -14.34 -9.74 -2.74
C ALA A 90 -13.32 -8.59 -2.70
N GLN A 91 -13.74 -7.42 -3.13
CA GLN A 91 -12.89 -6.24 -3.28
C GLN A 91 -13.36 -5.09 -2.40
N VAL A 92 -12.41 -4.32 -1.87
CA VAL A 92 -12.64 -3.08 -1.14
C VAL A 92 -11.83 -1.95 -1.75
N SER A 93 -12.23 -0.70 -1.54
CA SER A 93 -11.42 0.44 -1.97
C SER A 93 -10.09 0.49 -1.19
N TYR A 94 -9.03 1.02 -1.82
CA TYR A 94 -7.77 1.26 -1.10
C TYR A 94 -7.96 2.26 0.05
N LYS A 95 -8.89 3.22 -0.06
CA LYS A 95 -9.22 4.14 1.03
C LYS A 95 -9.77 3.39 2.24
N THR A 96 -10.71 2.46 2.01
CA THR A 96 -11.29 1.61 3.06
C THR A 96 -10.21 0.72 3.71
N LEU A 97 -9.35 0.10 2.88
CA LEU A 97 -8.24 -0.74 3.36
C LEU A 97 -7.36 0.04 4.33
N PHE A 98 -6.80 1.18 3.90
CA PHE A 98 -5.87 1.96 4.71
C PHE A 98 -6.53 2.65 5.90
N PHE A 99 -7.82 3.02 5.79
CA PHE A 99 -8.56 3.56 6.92
C PHE A 99 -8.61 2.56 8.10
N TRP A 100 -9.04 1.33 7.83
CA TRP A 100 -9.11 0.30 8.89
C TRP A 100 -7.72 -0.08 9.41
N GLU A 101 -6.74 -0.16 8.53
CA GLU A 101 -5.35 -0.46 8.86
C GLU A 101 -4.78 0.55 9.88
N TYR A 102 -5.03 1.85 9.69
CA TYR A 102 -4.50 2.91 10.55
C TYR A 102 -5.40 3.27 11.74
N LEU A 103 -6.69 3.00 11.65
CA LEU A 103 -7.63 3.30 12.74
C LEU A 103 -7.33 2.46 13.99
N GLY A 104 -6.98 1.18 13.82
CA GLY A 104 -6.67 0.31 14.95
C GLY A 104 -5.56 0.85 15.84
N PRO A 105 -4.35 1.08 15.32
CA PRO A 105 -3.26 1.66 16.12
C PRO A 105 -3.60 3.00 16.75
N LEU A 106 -4.38 3.85 16.06
CA LEU A 106 -4.82 5.14 16.58
C LEU A 106 -5.71 5.00 17.83
N ILE A 107 -6.54 3.96 17.89
CA ILE A 107 -7.46 3.71 19.02
C ILE A 107 -6.78 2.87 20.09
N ILE A 108 -6.06 1.82 19.70
CA ILE A 108 -5.49 0.83 20.61
C ILE A 108 -4.42 1.47 21.52
N TYR A 109 -3.55 2.31 20.98
CA TYR A 109 -2.46 2.89 21.77
C TYR A 109 -2.96 3.74 22.94
N PRO A 110 -3.92 4.69 22.77
CA PRO A 110 -4.51 5.43 23.87
C PRO A 110 -5.18 4.56 24.93
N ILE A 111 -5.75 3.40 24.57
CA ILE A 111 -6.36 2.49 25.54
C ILE A 111 -5.32 2.04 26.58
N PHE A 112 -4.12 1.63 26.14
CA PHE A 112 -3.04 1.24 27.05
C PHE A 112 -2.50 2.42 27.86
N TYR A 113 -2.59 3.63 27.33
CA TYR A 113 -2.14 4.83 28.05
C TYR A 113 -3.13 5.28 29.10
N TYR A 114 -4.43 5.29 28.82
CA TYR A 114 -5.46 5.83 29.72
C TYR A 114 -6.10 4.80 30.63
N TYR A 115 -6.01 3.48 30.32
CA TYR A 115 -6.67 2.40 31.06
C TYR A 115 -5.66 1.54 31.82
N PRO A 116 -5.26 1.92 33.07
CA PRO A 116 -4.32 1.15 33.87
C PRO A 116 -4.84 -0.24 34.25
N ALA A 117 -6.16 -0.43 34.32
CA ALA A 117 -6.80 -1.70 34.64
C ALA A 117 -6.34 -2.87 33.72
N ILE A 118 -5.87 -2.59 32.50
CA ILE A 118 -5.30 -3.63 31.62
C ILE A 118 -4.09 -4.31 32.30
N TYR A 119 -3.24 -3.54 32.98
CA TYR A 119 -2.05 -4.08 33.66
C TYR A 119 -2.41 -4.81 34.93
N GLU A 120 -3.45 -4.37 35.65
CA GLU A 120 -3.99 -5.05 36.84
C GLU A 120 -4.55 -6.44 36.46
N TYR A 121 -5.27 -6.56 35.36
CA TYR A 121 -5.76 -7.85 34.84
C TYR A 121 -4.64 -8.83 34.52
N ILE A 122 -3.44 -8.34 34.19
CA ILE A 122 -2.26 -9.16 33.88
C ILE A 122 -1.41 -9.42 35.15
N GLY A 123 -1.87 -8.94 36.30
CA GLY A 123 -1.27 -9.23 37.59
C GLY A 123 -0.33 -8.14 38.16
N TYR A 124 -0.31 -6.95 37.56
CA TYR A 124 0.41 -5.82 38.10
C TYR A 124 -0.46 -5.01 39.07
N THR A 125 -0.09 -4.97 40.35
CA THR A 125 -0.85 -4.29 41.43
C THR A 125 -0.13 -3.06 42.00
N GLY A 126 1.01 -2.66 41.44
CA GLY A 126 1.78 -1.51 41.90
C GLY A 126 1.24 -0.17 41.41
N GLU A 127 1.73 0.90 42.02
CA GLU A 127 1.41 2.27 41.59
C GLU A 127 1.98 2.54 40.18
N ARG A 128 1.19 3.20 39.33
CA ARG A 128 1.60 3.58 37.98
C ARG A 128 2.06 5.04 37.97
N ILE A 129 3.33 5.26 37.74
CA ILE A 129 3.89 6.58 37.47
C ILE A 129 3.99 6.77 35.96
N ILE A 130 3.36 7.81 35.42
CA ILE A 130 3.45 8.15 34.02
C ILE A 130 4.66 9.07 33.77
N HIS A 131 5.60 8.60 32.95
CA HIS A 131 6.76 9.37 32.57
C HIS A 131 6.48 10.27 31.34
N PRO A 132 7.15 11.43 31.19
CA PRO A 132 6.99 12.30 30.02
C PRO A 132 7.18 11.58 28.69
N ALA A 133 8.12 10.62 28.62
CA ALA A 133 8.37 9.83 27.43
C ALA A 133 7.13 9.03 26.96
N GLN A 134 6.34 8.49 27.89
CA GLN A 134 5.10 7.77 27.59
C GLN A 134 4.04 8.71 27.02
N THR A 135 3.91 9.91 27.60
CA THR A 135 2.98 10.94 27.14
C THR A 135 3.33 11.44 25.72
N TYR A 136 4.61 11.76 25.49
CA TYR A 136 5.06 12.18 24.17
C TYR A 136 4.98 11.04 23.15
N ALA A 137 5.24 9.78 23.56
CA ALA A 137 5.07 8.62 22.69
C ALA A 137 3.61 8.46 22.25
N MET A 138 2.64 8.62 23.15
CA MET A 138 1.22 8.58 22.84
C MET A 138 0.83 9.67 21.83
N TYR A 139 1.24 10.92 22.05
CA TYR A 139 0.96 12.00 21.10
C TYR A 139 1.64 11.78 19.74
N TYR A 140 2.90 11.35 19.74
CA TYR A 140 3.65 11.05 18.51
C TYR A 140 2.98 9.95 17.69
N TRP A 141 2.56 8.87 18.36
CA TRP A 141 1.89 7.72 17.76
C TRP A 141 0.53 8.13 17.16
N CYS A 142 -0.29 8.80 17.95
CA CYS A 142 -1.60 9.26 17.50
C CYS A 142 -1.49 10.26 16.35
N PHE A 143 -0.54 11.21 16.41
CA PHE A 143 -0.27 12.13 15.32
C PHE A 143 0.12 11.40 14.04
N HIS A 144 1.01 10.39 14.12
CA HIS A 144 1.39 9.61 12.94
C HIS A 144 0.19 8.94 12.29
N TYR A 145 -0.58 8.15 13.03
CA TYR A 145 -1.69 7.40 12.44
C TYR A 145 -2.86 8.29 12.02
N PHE A 146 -3.13 9.37 12.74
CA PHE A 146 -4.07 10.39 12.29
C PHE A 146 -3.62 11.02 10.96
N LYS A 147 -2.35 11.43 10.87
CA LYS A 147 -1.75 11.92 9.62
C LYS A 147 -1.94 10.90 8.48
N ARG A 148 -1.68 9.61 8.71
CA ARG A 148 -1.84 8.55 7.70
C ARG A 148 -3.29 8.41 7.22
N ILE A 149 -4.26 8.53 8.13
CA ILE A 149 -5.69 8.54 7.76
C ILE A 149 -6.01 9.76 6.89
N MET A 150 -5.58 10.95 7.29
CA MET A 150 -5.80 12.18 6.53
C MET A 150 -5.13 12.13 5.14
N GLU A 151 -3.90 11.62 5.05
CA GLU A 151 -3.22 11.40 3.78
C GLU A 151 -3.98 10.43 2.87
N THR A 152 -4.58 9.39 3.43
CA THR A 152 -5.37 8.40 2.67
C THR A 152 -6.58 9.04 1.98
N PHE A 153 -7.25 9.97 2.65
CA PHE A 153 -8.45 10.60 2.10
C PHE A 153 -8.15 11.81 1.20
N PHE A 154 -7.14 12.61 1.55
CA PHE A 154 -6.94 13.92 0.94
C PHE A 154 -5.67 14.02 0.08
N ILE A 155 -4.65 13.20 0.32
CA ILE A 155 -3.37 13.30 -0.36
C ILE A 155 -3.18 12.17 -1.37
N HIS A 156 -3.37 10.91 -0.99
CA HIS A 156 -3.00 9.77 -1.82
C HIS A 156 -3.88 9.63 -3.07
N ARG A 157 -3.22 9.42 -4.21
CA ARG A 157 -3.83 9.00 -5.48
C ARG A 157 -3.41 7.57 -5.77
N PHE A 158 -4.36 6.64 -5.70
CA PHE A 158 -4.08 5.22 -5.84
C PHE A 158 -4.00 4.81 -7.31
N SER A 159 -3.04 3.95 -7.66
CA SER A 159 -2.89 3.40 -9.02
C SER A 159 -3.95 2.36 -9.38
N HIS A 160 -4.59 1.77 -8.39
CA HIS A 160 -5.69 0.83 -8.52
C HIS A 160 -6.85 1.26 -7.65
N ALA A 161 -8.07 1.00 -8.12
CA ALA A 161 -9.27 1.42 -7.39
C ALA A 161 -9.53 0.56 -6.14
N THR A 162 -9.23 -0.74 -6.24
CA THR A 162 -9.59 -1.74 -5.21
C THR A 162 -8.47 -2.73 -4.92
N SER A 163 -8.58 -3.38 -3.77
CA SER A 163 -7.73 -4.46 -3.26
C SER A 163 -8.60 -5.61 -2.75
N PRO A 164 -8.12 -6.87 -2.77
CA PRO A 164 -8.84 -7.98 -2.14
C PRO A 164 -9.19 -7.72 -0.68
N LEU A 165 -10.42 -8.04 -0.29
CA LEU A 165 -10.89 -7.88 1.10
C LEU A 165 -9.99 -8.62 2.11
N SER A 166 -9.43 -9.77 1.73
CA SER A 166 -8.48 -10.51 2.57
C SER A 166 -7.27 -9.68 3.01
N ASN A 167 -6.88 -8.69 2.22
CA ASN A 167 -5.79 -7.78 2.58
C ASN A 167 -6.14 -6.89 3.77
N VAL A 168 -7.43 -6.54 3.97
CA VAL A 168 -7.86 -5.77 5.15
C VAL A 168 -7.54 -6.55 6.42
N PHE A 169 -7.97 -7.82 6.48
CA PHE A 169 -7.72 -8.66 7.67
C PHE A 169 -6.24 -8.86 7.93
N ARG A 170 -5.47 -9.17 6.90
CA ARG A 170 -4.01 -9.38 7.02
C ARG A 170 -3.29 -8.12 7.49
N ASN A 171 -3.61 -6.97 6.91
CA ASN A 171 -2.97 -5.72 7.25
C ASN A 171 -3.42 -5.21 8.64
N CYS A 172 -4.72 -5.30 8.95
CA CYS A 172 -5.21 -4.99 10.29
C CYS A 172 -4.55 -5.88 11.35
N ALA A 173 -4.43 -7.18 11.11
CA ALA A 173 -3.72 -8.07 12.04
C ALA A 173 -2.28 -7.59 12.29
N TYR A 174 -1.56 -7.18 11.25
CA TYR A 174 -0.20 -6.64 11.38
C TYR A 174 -0.18 -5.33 12.16
N TYR A 175 -0.93 -4.33 11.73
CA TYR A 175 -0.87 -2.99 12.33
C TYR A 175 -1.44 -2.96 13.75
N TRP A 176 -2.55 -3.66 14.00
CA TRP A 176 -3.21 -3.65 15.30
C TRP A 176 -2.43 -4.44 16.34
N SER A 177 -1.86 -5.60 15.97
CA SER A 177 -1.04 -6.38 16.89
C SER A 177 0.25 -5.66 17.29
N PHE A 178 0.96 -5.05 16.31
CA PHE A 178 2.13 -4.23 16.64
C PHE A 178 1.75 -2.96 17.42
N GLY A 179 0.61 -2.34 17.11
CA GLY A 179 0.08 -1.22 17.87
C GLY A 179 -0.14 -1.59 19.33
N ALA A 180 -0.81 -2.70 19.59
CA ALA A 180 -1.04 -3.21 20.94
C ALA A 180 0.28 -3.62 21.65
N TYR A 181 1.15 -4.32 20.93
CA TYR A 181 2.43 -4.79 21.46
C TYR A 181 3.34 -3.63 21.92
N ILE A 182 3.50 -2.62 21.08
CA ILE A 182 4.29 -1.43 21.40
C ILE A 182 3.63 -0.63 22.53
N ALA A 183 2.30 -0.40 22.42
CA ALA A 183 1.55 0.35 23.43
C ALA A 183 1.66 -0.31 24.81
N TYR A 184 1.55 -1.64 24.87
CA TYR A 184 1.69 -2.40 26.11
C TYR A 184 3.04 -2.13 26.78
N PHE A 185 4.16 -2.27 26.08
CA PHE A 185 5.48 -2.13 26.67
C PHE A 185 5.86 -0.68 26.97
N VAL A 186 5.51 0.27 26.09
CA VAL A 186 5.82 1.69 26.34
C VAL A 186 5.00 2.24 27.50
N ASN A 187 3.74 1.81 27.66
CA ASN A 187 2.88 2.31 28.75
C ASN A 187 2.88 1.40 29.99
N HIS A 188 3.76 0.39 30.03
CA HIS A 188 3.83 -0.51 31.17
C HIS A 188 4.22 0.27 32.45
N PRO A 189 3.63 -0.05 33.64
CA PRO A 189 3.98 0.60 34.91
C PRO A 189 5.46 0.49 35.29
N LEU A 190 6.12 -0.59 34.85
CA LEU A 190 7.57 -0.81 35.05
C LEU A 190 8.44 -0.23 33.95
N TYR A 191 7.89 0.67 33.10
CA TYR A 191 8.64 1.30 32.03
C TYR A 191 9.77 2.17 32.60
N THR A 192 10.99 1.98 32.10
CA THR A 192 12.16 2.78 32.49
C THR A 192 12.40 3.85 31.41
N PRO A 193 12.22 5.14 31.73
CA PRO A 193 12.43 6.20 30.78
C PRO A 193 13.90 6.43 30.44
N VAL A 194 14.17 6.96 29.26
CA VAL A 194 15.49 7.48 28.89
C VAL A 194 15.71 8.88 29.48
N SER A 195 16.92 9.44 29.31
CA SER A 195 17.18 10.82 29.68
C SER A 195 16.32 11.80 28.89
N ASP A 196 16.00 12.95 29.46
CA ASP A 196 15.22 14.00 28.81
C ASP A 196 15.84 14.46 27.48
N LEU A 197 17.17 14.56 27.43
CA LEU A 197 17.88 14.91 26.20
C LEU A 197 17.65 13.86 25.12
N GLN A 198 17.82 12.58 25.42
CA GLN A 198 17.64 11.48 24.48
C GLN A 198 16.19 11.42 23.98
N MET A 199 15.21 11.58 24.88
CA MET A 199 13.79 11.65 24.54
C MET A 199 13.51 12.78 23.56
N LYS A 200 13.96 14.00 23.87
CA LYS A 200 13.75 15.19 23.02
C LYS A 200 14.42 15.04 21.64
N VAL A 201 15.65 14.54 21.61
CA VAL A 201 16.39 14.29 20.35
C VAL A 201 15.66 13.22 19.52
N GLY A 202 15.26 12.12 20.13
CA GLY A 202 14.57 11.03 19.44
C GLY A 202 13.23 11.47 18.82
N PHE A 203 12.36 12.09 19.62
CA PHE A 203 11.08 12.59 19.10
C PHE A 203 11.25 13.75 18.13
N GLY A 204 12.18 14.69 18.37
CA GLY A 204 12.47 15.78 17.47
C GLY A 204 12.94 15.30 16.10
N PHE A 205 13.91 14.40 16.08
CA PHE A 205 14.36 13.75 14.83
C PHE A 205 13.22 13.00 14.13
N GLY A 206 12.45 12.21 14.88
CA GLY A 206 11.31 11.50 14.33
C GLY A 206 10.24 12.41 13.72
N LEU A 207 9.93 13.55 14.36
CA LEU A 207 8.99 14.55 13.83
C LEU A 207 9.51 15.21 12.54
N LEU A 208 10.78 15.55 12.47
CA LEU A 208 11.39 16.04 11.22
C LEU A 208 11.24 15.03 10.10
N CYS A 209 11.48 13.74 10.39
CA CYS A 209 11.27 12.67 9.42
C CYS A 209 9.79 12.50 9.03
N GLN A 210 8.83 12.72 9.95
CA GLN A 210 7.40 12.71 9.60
C GLN A 210 7.01 13.85 8.66
N VAL A 211 7.56 15.05 8.84
CA VAL A 211 7.36 16.19 7.93
C VAL A 211 7.97 15.89 6.57
N ALA A 212 9.20 15.38 6.54
CA ALA A 212 9.84 14.96 5.29
C ALA A 212 9.05 13.85 4.57
N ASN A 213 8.52 12.87 5.31
CA ASN A 213 7.64 11.81 4.79
C ASN A 213 6.37 12.40 4.14
N PHE A 214 5.71 13.33 4.82
CA PHE A 214 4.53 14.01 4.29
C PHE A 214 4.85 14.75 2.98
N TYR A 215 5.95 15.46 2.92
CA TYR A 215 6.38 16.15 1.70
C TYR A 215 6.68 15.16 0.55
N CYS A 216 7.30 14.01 0.85
CA CYS A 216 7.47 12.94 -0.12
C CYS A 216 6.12 12.43 -0.66
N HIS A 217 5.09 12.32 0.18
CA HIS A 217 3.75 11.92 -0.25
C HIS A 217 3.09 12.96 -1.17
N ILE A 218 3.31 14.26 -0.92
CA ILE A 218 2.85 15.34 -1.81
C ILE A 218 3.53 15.22 -3.19
N LEU A 219 4.85 15.02 -3.22
CA LEU A 219 5.58 14.84 -4.47
C LEU A 219 5.05 13.63 -5.25
N LEU A 220 4.85 12.49 -4.59
CA LEU A 220 4.28 11.28 -5.20
C LEU A 220 2.84 11.47 -5.71
N ARG A 221 2.02 12.26 -4.99
CA ARG A 221 0.68 12.64 -5.44
C ARG A 221 0.73 13.43 -6.74
N ASN A 222 1.64 14.41 -6.83
CA ASN A 222 1.74 15.31 -7.97
C ASN A 222 2.22 14.63 -9.25
N LEU A 223 2.90 13.47 -9.13
CA LEU A 223 3.27 12.65 -10.28
C LEU A 223 2.06 12.00 -10.98
N ARG A 224 0.90 11.95 -10.34
CA ARG A 224 -0.30 11.34 -10.89
C ARG A 224 -1.33 12.39 -11.20
N GLY A 225 -1.90 12.37 -12.41
CA GLY A 225 -3.03 13.21 -12.79
C GLY A 225 -4.24 13.01 -11.86
N PRO A 226 -5.25 13.90 -11.90
CA PRO A 226 -6.43 13.84 -11.03
C PRO A 226 -7.19 12.51 -11.13
N SER A 227 -7.25 11.90 -12.30
CA SER A 227 -7.89 10.62 -12.60
C SER A 227 -6.98 9.38 -12.42
N GLY A 228 -5.77 9.56 -11.84
CA GLY A 228 -4.78 8.48 -11.75
C GLY A 228 -4.09 8.18 -13.08
N GLU A 229 -4.30 9.03 -14.07
CA GLU A 229 -3.66 8.98 -15.38
C GLU A 229 -2.19 9.40 -15.27
N GLY A 230 -1.40 8.88 -16.15
CA GLY A 230 0.03 9.05 -16.18
C GLY A 230 0.70 7.69 -15.98
N GLY A 231 1.51 7.31 -16.95
CA GLY A 231 2.31 6.10 -16.87
C GLY A 231 3.20 6.08 -15.62
N TYR A 232 3.98 5.05 -15.47
CA TYR A 232 4.91 4.90 -14.37
C TYR A 232 6.01 5.98 -14.46
N GLN A 233 5.90 7.03 -13.64
CA GLN A 233 6.86 8.15 -13.60
C GLN A 233 7.87 7.94 -12.48
N ILE A 234 9.10 8.42 -12.73
CA ILE A 234 10.18 8.39 -11.74
C ILE A 234 10.04 9.62 -10.84
N PRO A 235 9.91 9.45 -9.51
CA PRO A 235 9.91 10.58 -8.60
C PRO A 235 11.23 11.34 -8.65
N GLN A 236 11.15 12.67 -8.63
CA GLN A 236 12.30 13.58 -8.61
C GLN A 236 12.07 14.68 -7.58
N GLY A 237 13.13 15.33 -7.20
CA GLY A 237 13.14 16.43 -6.24
C GLY A 237 13.27 15.94 -4.78
N PHE A 238 13.76 16.83 -3.92
CA PHE A 238 14.00 16.57 -2.50
C PHE A 238 14.83 15.27 -2.32
N LEU A 239 14.48 14.43 -1.36
CA LEU A 239 15.18 13.18 -1.08
C LEU A 239 15.04 12.12 -2.19
N PHE A 240 14.11 12.28 -3.13
CA PHE A 240 14.02 11.38 -4.29
C PHE A 240 15.20 11.50 -5.26
N ASN A 241 15.96 12.58 -5.19
CA ASN A 241 17.22 12.72 -5.93
C ASN A 241 18.35 11.85 -5.33
N LEU A 242 18.22 11.44 -4.07
CA LEU A 242 19.20 10.62 -3.37
C LEU A 242 18.80 9.15 -3.32
N VAL A 243 17.52 8.86 -3.07
CA VAL A 243 17.01 7.51 -2.89
C VAL A 243 15.68 7.30 -3.62
N THR A 244 15.51 6.15 -4.25
CA THR A 244 14.33 5.81 -5.07
C THR A 244 13.01 5.84 -4.30
N CYS A 245 13.04 5.52 -3.02
CA CYS A 245 11.86 5.42 -2.16
C CYS A 245 12.02 6.29 -0.91
N ALA A 246 12.22 7.59 -1.11
CA ALA A 246 12.43 8.55 -0.02
C ALA A 246 11.32 8.52 1.04
N ASN A 247 10.08 8.25 0.64
CA ASN A 247 8.96 8.08 1.57
C ASN A 247 9.14 6.87 2.50
N TYR A 248 9.73 5.76 2.05
CA TYR A 248 10.03 4.61 2.93
C TYR A 248 11.21 4.91 3.84
N THR A 249 12.24 5.55 3.31
CA THR A 249 13.42 5.95 4.08
C THR A 249 13.03 6.88 5.24
N THR A 250 12.26 7.91 4.97
CA THR A 250 11.78 8.83 6.01
C THR A 250 10.85 8.15 7.00
N GLU A 251 10.06 7.15 6.58
CA GLU A 251 9.21 6.36 7.46
C GLU A 251 10.01 5.45 8.39
N ILE A 252 11.09 4.82 7.90
CA ILE A 252 11.99 4.02 8.74
C ILE A 252 12.69 4.92 9.77
N TYR A 253 13.19 6.08 9.37
CA TYR A 253 13.90 6.98 10.27
C TYR A 253 12.98 7.65 11.30
N GLN A 254 11.72 7.93 10.98
CA GLN A 254 10.77 8.41 11.99
C GLN A 254 10.52 7.37 13.08
N TRP A 255 10.43 6.08 12.73
CA TRP A 255 10.30 5.00 13.70
C TRP A 255 11.60 4.75 14.47
N LEU A 256 12.75 4.95 13.85
CA LEU A 256 14.04 4.97 14.57
C LEU A 256 14.05 6.08 15.62
N GLY A 257 13.60 7.30 15.29
CA GLY A 257 13.46 8.41 16.25
C GLY A 257 12.55 8.06 17.43
N PHE A 258 11.40 7.44 17.16
CA PHE A 258 10.49 6.93 18.19
C PHE A 258 11.19 5.92 19.13
N ASN A 259 11.96 5.00 18.56
CA ASN A 259 12.67 3.98 19.34
C ASN A 259 13.85 4.55 20.15
N ILE A 260 14.55 5.55 19.62
CA ILE A 260 15.57 6.28 20.39
C ILE A 260 14.94 6.93 21.63
N ALA A 261 13.73 7.50 21.48
CA ALA A 261 13.01 8.18 22.55
C ALA A 261 12.35 7.24 23.56
N THR A 262 12.00 6.01 23.18
CA THR A 262 11.23 5.08 24.04
C THR A 262 12.01 3.88 24.51
N GLN A 263 13.05 3.45 23.81
CA GLN A 263 13.96 2.35 24.14
C GLN A 263 13.23 1.03 24.55
N THR A 264 12.21 0.63 23.80
CA THR A 264 11.52 -0.63 24.05
C THR A 264 11.91 -1.71 23.04
N VAL A 265 12.09 -2.93 23.49
CA VAL A 265 12.34 -4.09 22.61
C VAL A 265 11.21 -4.25 21.60
N ALA A 266 9.96 -4.07 22.02
CA ALA A 266 8.78 -4.14 21.14
C ALA A 266 8.86 -3.15 19.97
N GLY A 267 9.30 -1.91 20.24
CA GLY A 267 9.50 -0.88 19.25
C GLY A 267 10.61 -1.24 18.26
N TYR A 268 11.74 -1.75 18.72
CA TYR A 268 12.84 -2.17 17.84
C TYR A 268 12.47 -3.40 17.01
N VAL A 269 11.75 -4.38 17.55
CA VAL A 269 11.23 -5.52 16.77
C VAL A 269 10.33 -5.02 15.63
N PHE A 270 9.41 -4.11 15.93
CA PHE A 270 8.58 -3.47 14.90
C PHE A 270 9.43 -2.74 13.86
N LEU A 271 10.41 -1.95 14.26
CA LEU A 271 11.29 -1.22 13.36
C LEU A 271 12.00 -2.16 12.38
N VAL A 272 12.58 -3.25 12.88
CA VAL A 272 13.29 -4.24 12.04
C VAL A 272 12.34 -4.89 11.05
N VAL A 273 11.15 -5.32 11.50
CA VAL A 273 10.15 -5.94 10.62
C VAL A 273 9.65 -4.94 9.57
N ALA A 274 9.28 -3.72 9.98
CA ALA A 274 8.79 -2.68 9.09
C ALA A 274 9.86 -2.25 8.07
N ALA A 275 11.11 -2.06 8.52
CA ALA A 275 12.24 -1.71 7.66
C ALA A 275 12.51 -2.81 6.63
N SER A 276 12.49 -4.08 7.05
CA SER A 276 12.69 -5.22 6.14
C SER A 276 11.61 -5.28 5.05
N ILE A 277 10.35 -5.07 5.42
CA ILE A 277 9.22 -5.05 4.47
C ILE A 277 9.37 -3.87 3.49
N MET A 278 9.61 -2.66 4.00
CA MET A 278 9.75 -1.45 3.19
C MET A 278 10.98 -1.51 2.26
N THR A 279 12.08 -2.06 2.73
CA THR A 279 13.29 -2.30 1.93
C THR A 279 12.99 -3.26 0.78
N ASN A 280 12.32 -4.39 1.02
CA ASN A 280 11.93 -5.31 -0.05
C ASN A 280 11.03 -4.64 -1.10
N TRP A 281 10.10 -3.79 -0.68
CA TRP A 281 9.26 -3.02 -1.61
C TRP A 281 10.08 -1.97 -2.37
N ALA A 282 11.02 -1.29 -1.71
CA ALA A 282 11.91 -0.32 -2.34
C ALA A 282 12.76 -0.99 -3.44
N LEU A 283 13.36 -2.15 -3.14
CA LEU A 283 14.13 -2.94 -4.09
C LEU A 283 13.33 -3.36 -5.31
N ALA A 284 12.11 -3.88 -5.08
CA ALA A 284 11.22 -4.27 -6.17
C ALA A 284 10.83 -3.07 -7.05
N LYS A 285 10.58 -1.92 -6.43
CA LYS A 285 10.25 -0.67 -7.13
C LYS A 285 11.44 -0.13 -7.90
N HIS A 286 12.64 -0.10 -7.30
CA HIS A 286 13.88 0.32 -7.93
C HIS A 286 14.19 -0.50 -9.19
N ARG A 287 14.15 -1.84 -9.09
CA ARG A 287 14.35 -2.75 -10.26
C ARG A 287 13.33 -2.49 -11.38
N ARG A 288 12.08 -2.17 -11.03
CA ARG A 288 11.03 -1.85 -12.00
C ARG A 288 11.29 -0.52 -12.70
N LEU A 289 11.70 0.50 -11.96
CA LEU A 289 12.05 1.81 -12.52
C LEU A 289 13.24 1.71 -13.45
N LYS A 290 14.30 1.01 -13.04
CA LYS A 290 15.50 0.78 -13.85
C LYS A 290 15.20 0.04 -15.15
N LYS A 291 14.26 -0.93 -15.14
CA LYS A 291 13.81 -1.62 -16.38
C LYS A 291 13.03 -0.69 -17.31
N GLY A 292 12.19 0.19 -16.78
CA GLY A 292 11.42 1.16 -17.56
C GLY A 292 12.27 2.29 -18.13
N ALA A 293 13.41 2.61 -17.49
CA ALA A 293 14.32 3.66 -17.90
C ALA A 293 15.33 3.24 -19.01
N LYS A 294 15.40 1.95 -19.34
CA LYS A 294 16.25 1.45 -20.45
C LYS A 294 15.80 2.08 -21.76
N GLY A 295 16.47 3.13 -22.19
CA GLY A 295 16.22 3.89 -23.42
C GLY A 295 16.27 5.41 -23.26
N SER A 296 16.37 5.94 -22.03
CA SER A 296 16.53 7.38 -21.78
C SER A 296 17.79 7.67 -20.98
N LYS A 297 18.79 8.31 -21.63
CA LYS A 297 20.11 8.61 -21.04
C LYS A 297 19.98 9.47 -19.78
N ASN A 298 19.14 10.49 -19.79
CA ASN A 298 18.92 11.41 -18.65
C ASN A 298 18.31 10.75 -17.41
N ILE A 299 17.64 9.61 -17.60
CA ILE A 299 17.03 8.83 -16.52
C ILE A 299 18.05 7.89 -15.89
N LEU A 300 19.01 7.37 -16.69
CA LEU A 300 20.08 6.50 -16.20
C LEU A 300 21.05 7.25 -15.28
N ASP A 301 21.33 8.53 -15.55
CA ASP A 301 22.22 9.34 -14.72
C ASP A 301 21.63 9.61 -13.32
N SER A 302 20.31 9.77 -13.22
CA SER A 302 19.63 9.88 -11.92
C SER A 302 19.65 8.58 -11.08
N PHE A 303 19.84 7.43 -11.74
CA PHE A 303 19.96 6.13 -11.04
C PHE A 303 21.37 5.84 -10.51
N GLN A 304 22.41 6.44 -11.08
CA GLN A 304 23.80 6.21 -10.61
C GLN A 304 23.97 6.66 -9.16
N ILE A 305 23.38 7.79 -8.77
CA ILE A 305 23.42 8.29 -7.38
C ILE A 305 22.61 7.38 -6.45
N SER A 306 21.41 6.94 -6.86
CA SER A 306 20.59 6.04 -6.06
C SER A 306 21.15 4.61 -5.97
N ASP A 307 21.87 4.14 -7.02
CA ASP A 307 22.60 2.87 -6.99
C ASP A 307 23.78 2.93 -6.01
N LEU A 308 24.52 4.07 -5.97
CA LEU A 308 25.63 4.26 -5.03
C LEU A 308 25.14 4.25 -3.57
N VAL A 309 24.07 4.99 -3.26
CA VAL A 309 23.46 5.00 -1.92
C VAL A 309 22.87 3.62 -1.55
N TYR A 310 22.34 2.89 -2.53
CA TYR A 310 21.86 1.53 -2.35
C TYR A 310 22.97 0.55 -1.97
N HIS A 311 24.16 0.64 -2.62
CA HIS A 311 25.31 -0.21 -2.30
C HIS A 311 26.00 0.18 -0.98
N LEU A 312 25.87 1.42 -0.54
CA LEU A 312 26.40 1.88 0.75
C LEU A 312 25.47 1.57 1.94
N SER A 313 24.19 1.19 1.68
CA SER A 313 23.19 0.87 2.72
C SER A 313 22.98 -0.64 2.91
N MET A 314 23.69 -1.49 2.17
CA MET A 314 23.80 -2.94 2.37
C MET A 314 25.11 -3.29 3.10
#